data_35f2a51d91276078ae971ec532b883c2
#
_entry.id   35f2a51d91276078ae971ec532b883c2
#
_cell.length_a   1.000
_cell.length_b   1.000
_cell.length_c   1.000
_cell.angle_alpha   90.00
_cell.angle_beta   90.00
_cell.angle_gamma   90.00
#
_symmetry.space_group_name_H-M   'P 1'
#
loop_
_entity.id
_entity.type
_entity.pdbx_description
1 polymer ?
#
loop_
_entity_poly.entity_id
_entity_poly.type
_entity_poly.pdbx_seq_one_letter_code
_entity_poly.pdbx_strand_id
1 'polypeptide(L)'
;EMYRAVTLAAVSRGVDPHNPAAVASLASEIDLSCVIENGSSLVLLDGEHPGEMLRSDMVNSSVSLVAAVSEVRHILVRLQRGLLRHSDLVMEGRDIGSVVFPDTPYKIYIAASEAVRRQRRAAEGQTDSVEERDRQDSARKDSPLVIPEGAEVIDSSDMTIEDVLEASLAVLTLKGWFSRHSEGTLD
;
A
#
# COMPACT_ATOMS: atom_id res chain seq x y z
N GLU A 1 1.41 -4.72 -1.20
CA GLU A 1 2.01 -6.08 -1.30
C GLU A 1 3.24 -6.26 -0.39
N MET A 2 4.15 -5.29 -0.25
CA MET A 2 5.39 -5.42 0.56
C MET A 2 5.14 -5.89 1.99
N TYR A 3 4.19 -5.27 2.75
CA TYR A 3 3.85 -5.74 4.11
C TYR A 3 3.35 -7.18 4.12
N ARG A 4 2.60 -7.59 3.08
CA ARG A 4 2.14 -8.97 2.93
C ARG A 4 3.29 -9.94 2.68
N ALA A 5 4.31 -9.54 1.93
CA ALA A 5 5.51 -10.36 1.72
C ALA A 5 6.29 -10.57 3.02
N VAL A 6 6.49 -9.52 3.84
CA VAL A 6 7.09 -9.67 5.18
C VAL A 6 6.24 -10.58 6.06
N THR A 7 4.91 -10.43 6.02
CA THR A 7 3.99 -11.29 6.78
C THR A 7 4.09 -12.73 6.32
N LEU A 8 4.10 -12.98 5.02
CA LEU A 8 4.28 -14.32 4.46
C LEU A 8 5.60 -14.94 4.93
N ALA A 9 6.71 -14.19 4.89
CA ALA A 9 7.98 -14.66 5.41
C ALA A 9 7.89 -15.03 6.89
N ALA A 10 7.21 -14.21 7.71
CA ALA A 10 7.04 -14.47 9.13
C ALA A 10 6.27 -15.79 9.37
N VAL A 11 5.07 -15.92 8.77
CA VAL A 11 4.24 -17.11 8.99
C VAL A 11 4.86 -18.37 8.40
N SER A 12 5.51 -18.29 7.23
CA SER A 12 6.16 -19.43 6.58
C SER A 12 7.39 -19.93 7.32
N ARG A 13 8.10 -19.03 8.03
CA ARG A 13 9.29 -19.37 8.83
C ARG A 13 8.97 -19.62 10.30
N GLY A 14 7.67 -19.65 10.69
CA GLY A 14 7.24 -19.92 12.05
C GLY A 14 7.55 -18.79 13.04
N VAL A 15 7.74 -17.56 12.56
CA VAL A 15 7.91 -16.38 13.41
C VAL A 15 6.53 -15.89 13.85
N ASP A 16 6.33 -15.77 15.18
CA ASP A 16 5.07 -15.29 15.74
C ASP A 16 4.85 -13.80 15.37
N PRO A 17 3.77 -13.45 14.62
CA PRO A 17 3.45 -12.06 14.30
C PRO A 17 3.16 -11.18 15.52
N HIS A 18 2.84 -11.75 16.67
CA HIS A 18 2.66 -11.04 17.93
C HIS A 18 3.97 -10.72 18.66
N ASN A 19 5.12 -11.16 18.13
CA ASN A 19 6.44 -10.84 18.68
C ASN A 19 7.12 -9.76 17.81
N PRO A 20 7.01 -8.45 18.14
CA PRO A 20 7.55 -7.38 17.32
C PRO A 20 9.07 -7.49 17.09
N ALA A 21 9.82 -7.93 18.12
CA ALA A 21 11.27 -8.04 18.03
C ALA A 21 11.70 -9.15 17.05
N ALA A 22 11.02 -10.30 17.07
CA ALA A 22 11.28 -11.39 16.15
C ALA A 22 10.89 -11.00 14.69
N VAL A 23 9.77 -10.29 14.52
CA VAL A 23 9.34 -9.78 13.22
C VAL A 23 10.32 -8.75 12.68
N ALA A 24 10.82 -7.85 13.51
CA ALA A 24 11.83 -6.84 13.13
C ALA A 24 13.15 -7.51 12.70
N SER A 25 13.63 -8.52 13.44
CA SER A 25 14.82 -9.29 13.07
C SER A 25 14.63 -9.95 11.70
N LEU A 26 13.55 -10.68 11.53
CA LEU A 26 13.23 -11.32 10.25
C LEU A 26 13.19 -10.31 9.09
N ALA A 27 12.54 -9.16 9.27
CA ALA A 27 12.43 -8.15 8.23
C ALA A 27 13.78 -7.57 7.80
N SER A 28 14.79 -7.60 8.68
CA SER A 28 16.16 -7.18 8.36
C SER A 28 16.99 -8.26 7.66
N GLU A 29 16.56 -9.51 7.72
CA GLU A 29 17.30 -10.69 7.20
C GLU A 29 16.77 -11.17 5.83
N ILE A 30 15.49 -10.95 5.55
CA ILE A 30 14.88 -11.37 4.27
C ILE A 30 15.38 -10.52 3.10
N ASP A 31 15.56 -11.14 1.94
CA ASP A 31 15.74 -10.43 0.69
C ASP A 31 14.37 -10.01 0.14
N LEU A 32 14.00 -8.75 0.39
CA LEU A 32 12.76 -8.16 -0.11
C LEU A 32 13.10 -7.08 -1.12
N SER A 33 12.68 -7.28 -2.35
CA SER A 33 12.94 -6.35 -3.45
C SER A 33 11.69 -6.13 -4.31
N CYS A 34 11.77 -5.17 -5.23
CA CYS A 34 10.76 -4.95 -6.25
C CYS A 34 11.44 -4.84 -7.61
N VAL A 35 10.87 -5.52 -8.59
CA VAL A 35 11.22 -5.38 -9.99
C VAL A 35 10.09 -4.70 -10.74
N ILE A 36 10.42 -3.98 -11.82
CA ILE A 36 9.43 -3.35 -12.68
C ILE A 36 9.37 -4.17 -13.96
N GLU A 37 8.21 -4.75 -14.22
CA GLU A 37 7.94 -5.53 -15.42
C GLU A 37 6.64 -5.05 -16.07
N ASN A 38 6.67 -4.75 -17.36
CA ASN A 38 5.51 -4.31 -18.15
C ASN A 38 4.74 -3.13 -17.52
N GLY A 39 5.46 -2.18 -16.91
CA GLY A 39 4.85 -1.02 -16.25
C GLY A 39 4.21 -1.31 -14.88
N SER A 40 4.36 -2.52 -14.36
CA SER A 40 3.90 -2.91 -13.02
C SER A 40 5.05 -3.29 -12.12
N SER A 41 4.94 -2.99 -10.83
CA SER A 41 5.93 -3.43 -9.84
C SER A 41 5.53 -4.79 -9.28
N LEU A 42 6.46 -5.75 -9.27
CA LEU A 42 6.33 -7.04 -8.64
C LEU A 42 7.20 -7.09 -7.40
N VAL A 43 6.63 -7.52 -6.28
CA VAL A 43 7.38 -7.75 -5.04
C VAL A 43 8.03 -9.13 -5.12
N LEU A 44 9.33 -9.18 -4.87
CA LEU A 44 10.08 -10.43 -4.75
C LEU A 44 10.45 -10.66 -3.29
N LEU A 45 10.29 -11.88 -2.84
CA LEU A 45 10.73 -12.39 -1.55
C LEU A 45 11.74 -13.51 -1.80
N ASP A 46 12.98 -13.31 -1.33
CA ASP A 46 14.09 -14.25 -1.57
C ASP A 46 14.28 -14.57 -3.07
N GLY A 47 14.10 -13.56 -3.92
CA GLY A 47 14.27 -13.64 -5.37
C GLY A 47 13.06 -14.17 -6.16
N GLU A 48 12.00 -14.59 -5.49
CA GLU A 48 10.81 -15.16 -6.14
C GLU A 48 9.54 -14.31 -5.87
N HIS A 49 8.64 -14.25 -6.86
CA HIS A 49 7.34 -13.60 -6.66
C HIS A 49 6.37 -14.56 -5.96
N PRO A 50 5.85 -14.22 -4.77
CA PRO A 50 5.04 -15.14 -3.97
C PRO A 50 3.63 -15.42 -4.53
N GLY A 51 3.17 -14.68 -5.53
CA GLY A 51 1.87 -14.88 -6.17
C GLY A 51 0.69 -14.80 -5.21
N GLU A 52 -0.24 -15.73 -5.34
CA GLU A 52 -1.47 -15.80 -4.56
C GLU A 52 -1.24 -16.01 -3.05
N MET A 53 -0.07 -16.49 -2.65
CA MET A 53 0.26 -16.66 -1.23
C MET A 53 0.21 -15.35 -0.44
N LEU A 54 0.45 -14.21 -1.11
CA LEU A 54 0.30 -12.88 -0.52
C LEU A 54 -1.13 -12.58 -0.04
N ARG A 55 -2.13 -13.28 -0.54
CA ARG A 55 -3.55 -13.09 -0.21
C ARG A 55 -4.15 -14.24 0.59
N SER A 56 -3.33 -15.19 1.05
CA SER A 56 -3.76 -16.31 1.89
C SER A 56 -4.38 -15.82 3.22
N ASP A 57 -5.24 -16.63 3.83
CA ASP A 57 -5.91 -16.32 5.10
C ASP A 57 -4.90 -16.08 6.22
N MET A 58 -3.80 -16.83 6.26
CA MET A 58 -2.73 -16.63 7.23
C MET A 58 -2.07 -15.24 7.11
N VAL A 59 -1.84 -14.79 5.88
CA VAL A 59 -1.32 -13.43 5.65
C VAL A 59 -2.37 -12.38 5.99
N ASN A 60 -3.63 -12.59 5.56
CA ASN A 60 -4.72 -11.66 5.82
C ASN A 60 -4.93 -11.42 7.33
N SER A 61 -4.91 -12.47 8.13
CA SER A 61 -5.11 -12.40 9.59
C SER A 61 -3.94 -11.75 10.36
N SER A 62 -2.73 -11.76 9.79
CA SER A 62 -1.51 -11.35 10.50
C SER A 62 -0.91 -10.04 10.00
N VAL A 63 -1.28 -9.58 8.81
CA VAL A 63 -0.62 -8.42 8.15
C VAL A 63 -0.72 -7.13 8.94
N SER A 64 -1.79 -6.90 9.68
CA SER A 64 -1.95 -5.70 10.51
C SER A 64 -0.99 -5.68 11.69
N LEU A 65 -0.70 -6.84 12.29
CA LEU A 65 0.28 -7.00 13.37
C LEU A 65 1.70 -6.68 12.87
N VAL A 66 2.09 -7.29 11.77
CA VAL A 66 3.39 -7.06 11.13
C VAL A 66 3.55 -5.60 10.68
N ALA A 67 2.50 -5.02 10.10
CA ALA A 67 2.50 -3.63 9.67
C ALA A 67 2.50 -2.62 10.83
N ALA A 68 2.27 -3.02 12.06
CA ALA A 68 2.39 -2.19 13.24
C ALA A 68 3.82 -2.11 13.79
N VAL A 69 4.74 -2.98 13.33
CA VAL A 69 6.14 -2.99 13.77
C VAL A 69 6.90 -1.84 13.13
N SER A 70 7.43 -0.92 13.94
CA SER A 70 8.12 0.31 13.49
C SER A 70 9.31 0.02 12.58
N GLU A 71 10.12 -0.97 12.91
CA GLU A 71 11.31 -1.39 12.17
C GLU A 71 10.94 -1.88 10.77
N VAL A 72 9.88 -2.70 10.65
CA VAL A 72 9.33 -3.13 9.37
C VAL A 72 8.92 -1.92 8.53
N ARG A 73 8.24 -0.96 9.14
CA ARG A 73 7.82 0.27 8.43
C ARG A 73 9.01 1.06 7.93
N HIS A 74 10.03 1.26 8.75
CA HIS A 74 11.25 1.97 8.35
C HIS A 74 11.95 1.31 7.16
N ILE A 75 12.01 -0.02 7.13
CA ILE A 75 12.58 -0.77 6.00
C ILE A 75 11.72 -0.55 4.75
N LEU A 76 10.41 -0.77 4.85
CA LEU A 76 9.52 -0.73 3.70
C LEU A 76 9.33 0.69 3.12
N VAL A 77 9.27 1.73 3.96
CA VAL A 77 9.22 3.12 3.49
C VAL A 77 10.47 3.47 2.68
N ARG A 78 11.65 3.00 3.10
CA ARG A 78 12.88 3.21 2.31
C ARG A 78 12.83 2.51 0.96
N LEU A 79 12.35 1.26 0.91
CA LEU A 79 12.18 0.52 -0.34
C LEU A 79 11.18 1.22 -1.27
N GLN A 80 10.02 1.61 -0.75
CA GLN A 80 8.99 2.32 -1.51
C GLN A 80 9.52 3.63 -2.12
N ARG A 81 10.22 4.44 -1.32
CA ARG A 81 10.85 5.68 -1.81
C ARG A 81 11.92 5.42 -2.87
N GLY A 82 12.63 4.30 -2.74
CA GLY A 82 13.65 3.89 -3.70
C GLY A 82 13.11 3.67 -5.12
N LEU A 83 11.84 3.29 -5.26
CA LEU A 83 11.23 3.01 -6.56
C LEU A 83 11.13 4.27 -7.46
N LEU A 84 11.03 5.47 -6.88
CA LEU A 84 11.03 6.73 -7.66
C LEU A 84 12.31 6.97 -8.46
N ARG A 85 13.40 6.26 -8.15
CA ARG A 85 14.66 6.40 -8.91
C ARG A 85 14.59 5.77 -10.31
N HIS A 86 13.57 4.97 -10.56
CA HIS A 86 13.44 4.19 -11.80
C HIS A 86 12.42 4.78 -12.77
N SER A 87 11.37 5.41 -12.26
CA SER A 87 10.28 5.99 -13.07
C SER A 87 9.31 6.79 -12.22
N ASP A 88 8.40 7.51 -12.86
CA ASP A 88 7.18 7.98 -12.22
C ASP A 88 6.38 6.79 -11.66
N LEU A 89 5.71 7.02 -10.53
CA LEU A 89 4.99 5.97 -9.83
C LEU A 89 3.54 6.34 -9.58
N VAL A 90 2.66 5.38 -9.76
CA VAL A 90 1.36 5.34 -9.09
C VAL A 90 1.47 4.32 -7.96
N MET A 91 1.31 4.78 -6.72
CA MET A 91 1.44 3.92 -5.55
C MET A 91 0.18 4.00 -4.69
N GLU A 92 -0.38 2.84 -4.37
CA GLU A 92 -1.55 2.72 -3.50
C GLU A 92 -1.16 2.17 -2.13
N GLY A 93 -1.88 2.61 -1.10
CA GLY A 93 -1.68 2.15 0.27
C GLY A 93 -2.37 3.05 1.29
N ARG A 94 -2.17 2.75 2.55
CA ARG A 94 -2.84 3.40 3.67
C ARG A 94 -2.16 4.68 4.17
N ASP A 95 -0.87 4.80 3.92
CA ASP A 95 0.01 5.86 4.43
C ASP A 95 0.94 6.45 3.37
N ILE A 96 0.65 6.18 2.09
CA ILE A 96 1.49 6.63 0.98
C ILE A 96 1.61 8.16 0.97
N GLY A 97 0.51 8.86 1.03
CA GLY A 97 0.48 10.32 0.98
C GLY A 97 0.75 11.02 2.32
N SER A 98 0.72 10.30 3.46
CA SER A 98 0.99 10.88 4.78
C SER A 98 2.41 10.62 5.27
N VAL A 99 3.01 9.48 4.90
CA VAL A 99 4.32 9.04 5.41
C VAL A 99 5.32 8.76 4.30
N VAL A 100 4.95 7.98 3.28
CA VAL A 100 5.92 7.58 2.25
C VAL A 100 6.30 8.78 1.38
N PHE A 101 5.32 9.50 0.84
CA PHE A 101 5.50 10.69 0.01
C PHE A 101 4.67 11.87 0.52
N PRO A 102 5.00 12.43 1.71
CA PRO A 102 4.20 13.50 2.31
C PRO A 102 4.25 14.81 1.50
N ASP A 103 5.28 15.03 0.72
CA ASP A 103 5.50 16.29 0.00
C ASP A 103 4.96 16.27 -1.44
N THR A 104 4.48 15.11 -1.93
CA THR A 104 3.90 15.07 -3.28
C THR A 104 2.61 15.89 -3.35
N PRO A 105 2.40 16.73 -4.40
CA PRO A 105 1.14 17.41 -4.60
C PRO A 105 0.04 16.50 -5.18
N TYR A 106 0.42 15.32 -5.70
CA TYR A 106 -0.46 14.40 -6.44
C TYR A 106 -1.06 13.35 -5.52
N LYS A 107 -1.76 13.79 -4.46
CA LYS A 107 -2.42 12.92 -3.50
C LYS A 107 -3.90 12.82 -3.79
N ILE A 108 -4.38 11.59 -3.87
CA ILE A 108 -5.82 11.26 -3.98
C ILE A 108 -6.14 10.29 -2.85
N TYR A 109 -7.17 10.59 -2.08
CA TYR A 109 -7.72 9.71 -1.05
C TYR A 109 -9.05 9.17 -1.54
N ILE A 110 -9.09 7.87 -1.87
CA ILE A 110 -10.32 7.21 -2.30
C ILE A 110 -11.05 6.71 -1.07
N ALA A 111 -12.18 7.33 -0.76
CA ALA A 111 -13.10 6.94 0.30
C ALA A 111 -14.19 6.02 -0.24
N ALA A 112 -14.79 5.23 0.63
CA ALA A 112 -16.06 4.54 0.40
C ALA A 112 -16.70 4.25 1.74
N SER A 113 -18.05 4.20 1.78
CA SER A 113 -18.79 3.82 2.98
C SER A 113 -18.37 2.42 3.45
N GLU A 114 -18.47 2.18 4.75
CA GLU A 114 -18.12 0.88 5.34
C GLU A 114 -18.90 -0.27 4.69
N ALA A 115 -20.19 -0.06 4.42
CA ALA A 115 -21.04 -1.06 3.77
C ALA A 115 -20.51 -1.44 2.38
N VAL A 116 -20.14 -0.45 1.56
CA VAL A 116 -19.58 -0.67 0.23
C VAL A 116 -18.22 -1.37 0.30
N ARG A 117 -17.34 -0.96 1.23
CA ARG A 117 -16.05 -1.61 1.42
C ARG A 117 -16.20 -3.08 1.83
N ARG A 118 -17.14 -3.37 2.73
CA ARG A 118 -17.47 -4.75 3.15
C ARG A 118 -17.99 -5.57 1.97
N GLN A 119 -18.89 -5.02 1.17
CA GLN A 119 -19.42 -5.68 -0.02
C GLN A 119 -18.32 -6.00 -1.05
N ARG A 120 -17.45 -5.02 -1.34
CA ARG A 120 -16.33 -5.21 -2.29
C ARG A 120 -15.37 -6.31 -1.82
N ARG A 121 -15.02 -6.32 -0.53
CA ARG A 121 -14.14 -7.35 0.05
C ARG A 121 -14.78 -8.76 0.02
N ALA A 122 -16.08 -8.85 0.31
CA ALA A 122 -16.80 -10.11 0.22
C ALA A 122 -16.81 -10.65 -1.22
N ALA A 123 -16.96 -9.76 -2.22
CA ALA A 123 -16.88 -10.13 -3.64
C ALA A 123 -15.48 -10.63 -4.05
N GLU A 124 -14.42 -10.17 -3.35
CA GLU A 124 -13.04 -10.64 -3.51
C GLU A 124 -12.74 -11.91 -2.71
N GLY A 125 -13.74 -12.52 -2.06
CA GLY A 125 -13.57 -13.71 -1.20
C GLY A 125 -12.84 -13.45 0.11
N GLN A 126 -12.73 -12.19 0.55
CA GLN A 126 -12.07 -11.82 1.80
C GLN A 126 -13.08 -11.78 2.95
N THR A 127 -12.76 -12.44 4.06
CA THR A 127 -13.66 -12.63 5.21
C THR A 127 -13.26 -11.81 6.43
N ASP A 128 -12.12 -11.10 6.39
CA ASP A 128 -11.63 -10.29 7.51
C ASP A 128 -12.47 -9.02 7.71
N SER A 129 -12.63 -8.60 8.97
CA SER A 129 -13.41 -7.42 9.33
C SER A 129 -12.72 -6.13 8.84
N VAL A 130 -13.45 -5.34 8.05
CA VAL A 130 -13.02 -4.01 7.58
C VAL A 130 -12.83 -3.08 8.77
N GLU A 131 -13.77 -3.09 9.71
CA GLU A 131 -13.81 -2.22 10.89
C GLU A 131 -12.64 -2.49 11.82
N GLU A 132 -12.36 -3.77 12.08
CA GLU A 132 -11.25 -4.17 12.95
C GLU A 132 -9.91 -3.72 12.33
N ARG A 133 -9.76 -3.91 11.05
CA ARG A 133 -8.55 -3.51 10.33
C ARG A 133 -8.36 -1.99 10.30
N ASP A 134 -9.42 -1.23 10.01
CA ASP A 134 -9.36 0.23 10.02
C ASP A 134 -9.09 0.76 11.43
N ARG A 135 -9.65 0.12 12.47
CA ARG A 135 -9.36 0.45 13.86
C ARG A 135 -7.89 0.22 14.20
N GLN A 136 -7.34 -0.93 13.81
CA GLN A 136 -5.93 -1.25 14.01
C GLN A 136 -5.01 -0.30 13.26
N ASP A 137 -5.34 -0.01 11.99
CA ASP A 137 -4.57 0.91 11.15
C ASP A 137 -4.60 2.35 11.69
N SER A 138 -5.74 2.80 12.22
CA SER A 138 -5.89 4.14 12.84
C SER A 138 -5.23 4.27 14.20
N ALA A 139 -5.14 3.17 14.96
CA ALA A 139 -4.53 3.14 16.27
C ALA A 139 -3.00 3.01 16.26
N ARG A 140 -2.37 2.87 15.08
CA ARG A 140 -0.91 2.77 14.97
C ARG A 140 -0.23 4.02 15.50
N LYS A 141 0.83 3.82 16.26
CA LYS A 141 1.70 4.91 16.72
C LYS A 141 2.42 5.56 15.54
N ASP A 142 2.93 4.72 14.63
CA ASP A 142 3.62 5.14 13.43
C ASP A 142 2.71 4.92 12.22
N SER A 143 2.49 5.96 11.42
CA SER A 143 1.68 5.93 10.21
C SER A 143 0.21 5.52 10.44
N PRO A 144 -0.56 6.25 11.25
CA PRO A 144 -2.00 6.01 11.39
C PRO A 144 -2.72 6.19 10.05
N LEU A 145 -3.86 5.53 9.91
CA LEU A 145 -4.75 5.76 8.77
C LEU A 145 -5.42 7.14 8.91
N VAL A 146 -4.96 8.08 8.10
CA VAL A 146 -5.46 9.45 8.07
C VAL A 146 -5.62 9.91 6.62
N ILE A 147 -6.49 10.90 6.40
CA ILE A 147 -6.53 11.61 5.12
C ILE A 147 -5.28 12.50 5.06
N PRO A 148 -4.37 12.31 4.09
CA PRO A 148 -3.15 13.11 4.01
C PRO A 148 -3.47 14.58 3.75
N GLU A 149 -2.69 15.48 4.34
CA GLU A 149 -2.78 16.91 4.05
C GLU A 149 -2.58 17.16 2.54
N GLY A 150 -3.44 17.99 1.94
CA GLY A 150 -3.42 18.30 0.51
C GLY A 150 -3.93 17.18 -0.40
N ALA A 151 -4.50 16.10 0.15
CA ALA A 151 -5.14 15.07 -0.66
C ALA A 151 -6.53 15.51 -1.11
N GLU A 152 -6.84 15.25 -2.39
CA GLU A 152 -8.22 15.32 -2.89
C GLU A 152 -8.96 14.05 -2.51
N VAL A 153 -10.17 14.23 -1.96
CA VAL A 153 -11.00 13.10 -1.52
C VAL A 153 -12.01 12.76 -2.60
N ILE A 154 -12.00 11.52 -3.04
CA ILE A 154 -13.00 10.96 -3.96
C ILE A 154 -13.82 9.93 -3.19
N ASP A 155 -15.10 10.18 -2.96
CA ASP A 155 -16.02 9.19 -2.39
C ASP A 155 -16.52 8.27 -3.50
N SER A 156 -16.04 7.05 -3.51
CA SER A 156 -16.34 6.03 -4.52
C SER A 156 -17.53 5.15 -4.15
N SER A 157 -18.34 5.52 -3.16
CA SER A 157 -19.42 4.65 -2.66
C SER A 157 -20.42 4.27 -3.74
N ASP A 158 -20.78 5.23 -4.60
CA ASP A 158 -21.75 5.07 -5.68
C ASP A 158 -21.10 5.14 -7.09
N MET A 159 -19.78 4.99 -7.18
CA MET A 159 -19.03 5.13 -8.42
C MET A 159 -18.61 3.76 -8.98
N THR A 160 -18.58 3.67 -10.31
CA THR A 160 -17.90 2.59 -11.02
C THR A 160 -16.39 2.76 -10.98
N ILE A 161 -15.63 1.76 -11.42
CA ILE A 161 -14.17 1.87 -11.54
C ILE A 161 -13.80 2.97 -12.55
N GLU A 162 -14.54 3.04 -13.65
CA GLU A 162 -14.37 4.04 -14.70
C GLU A 162 -14.60 5.46 -14.19
N ASP A 163 -15.65 5.69 -13.39
CA ASP A 163 -15.93 7.00 -12.76
C ASP A 163 -14.80 7.41 -11.82
N VAL A 164 -14.28 6.49 -11.01
CA VAL A 164 -13.16 6.76 -10.10
C VAL A 164 -11.89 7.10 -10.87
N LEU A 165 -11.63 6.39 -11.98
CA LEU A 165 -10.49 6.66 -12.84
C LEU A 165 -10.61 8.05 -13.48
N GLU A 166 -11.77 8.39 -14.05
CA GLU A 166 -12.02 9.70 -14.64
C GLU A 166 -11.84 10.83 -13.62
N ALA A 167 -12.42 10.70 -12.43
CA ALA A 167 -12.26 11.65 -11.35
C ALA A 167 -10.78 11.80 -10.93
N SER A 168 -10.04 10.69 -10.86
CA SER A 168 -8.62 10.71 -10.51
C SER A 168 -7.78 11.42 -11.57
N LEU A 169 -8.06 11.19 -12.85
CA LEU A 169 -7.39 11.87 -13.96
C LEU A 169 -7.71 13.37 -13.98
N ALA A 170 -8.95 13.75 -13.67
CA ALA A 170 -9.34 15.16 -13.53
C ALA A 170 -8.55 15.85 -12.41
N VAL A 171 -8.39 15.21 -11.26
CA VAL A 171 -7.56 15.73 -10.16
C VAL A 171 -6.11 15.91 -10.59
N LEU A 172 -5.51 14.94 -11.26
CA LEU A 172 -4.12 15.03 -11.75
C LEU A 172 -3.96 16.16 -12.77
N THR A 173 -4.94 16.32 -13.65
CA THR A 173 -4.97 17.41 -14.64
C THR A 173 -5.00 18.78 -13.96
N LEU A 174 -5.90 18.97 -12.99
CA LEU A 174 -6.02 20.21 -12.23
C LEU A 174 -4.73 20.53 -11.43
N LYS A 175 -4.06 19.50 -10.91
CA LYS A 175 -2.77 19.63 -10.22
C LYS A 175 -1.57 19.80 -11.17
N GLY A 176 -1.79 19.82 -12.49
CA GLY A 176 -0.75 20.10 -13.51
C GLY A 176 0.21 18.92 -13.75
N TRP A 177 -0.19 17.68 -13.43
CA TRP A 177 0.65 16.50 -13.69
C TRP A 177 1.06 16.40 -15.15
N PHE A 178 0.09 16.45 -16.07
CA PHE A 178 0.34 16.26 -17.51
C PHE A 178 1.13 17.41 -18.14
N SER A 179 0.98 18.65 -17.64
CA SER A 179 1.73 19.79 -18.17
C SER A 179 3.22 19.72 -17.89
N ARG A 180 3.62 19.12 -16.75
CA ARG A 180 5.03 18.96 -16.37
C ARG A 180 5.75 17.86 -17.15
N HIS A 181 5.00 16.88 -17.65
CA HIS A 181 5.55 15.71 -18.34
C HIS A 181 5.49 15.86 -19.87
N SER A 182 4.76 16.84 -20.39
CA SER A 182 4.76 17.16 -21.83
C SER A 182 5.95 18.02 -22.27
N GLU A 183 6.66 18.67 -21.34
CA GLU A 183 7.84 19.49 -21.64
C GLU A 183 9.16 18.68 -21.66
N GLY A 184 9.14 17.40 -21.25
CA GLY A 184 10.33 16.54 -21.17
C GLY A 184 10.57 15.60 -22.36
N THR A 185 9.81 15.73 -23.45
CA THR A 185 9.93 14.84 -24.63
C THR A 185 10.43 15.56 -25.88
N LEU A 186 11.35 16.50 -25.71
CA LEU A 186 12.10 17.11 -26.82
C LEU A 186 13.58 17.16 -26.43
N ASP A 187 14.26 15.99 -26.55
CA ASP A 187 15.68 15.91 -26.92
C ASP A 187 16.02 14.46 -27.31
#